data_0d07eacc496e9d76c77747054320d630
#
_entry.id   0d07eacc496e9d76c77747054320d630
#
_cell.length_a   1.000
_cell.length_b   1.000
_cell.length_c   1.000
_cell.angle_alpha   90.00
_cell.angle_beta   90.00
_cell.angle_gamma   90.00
#
_symmetry.space_group_name_H-M   'P 1'
#
loop_
_entity.id
_entity.type
_entity.pdbx_description
1 polymer ?
#
loop_
_entity_poly.entity_id
_entity_poly.type
_entity_poly.pdbx_seq_one_letter_code
_entity_poly.pdbx_strand_id
1 'polypeptide(L)'
;MSSNGVKNYTESNTLLQYQGKIELNQDDPSYLSQKKRENSTIDSNPSLSETLNSMFLPREWEENGKRFIQYVSPEPATREKARDLFKALDEKIKERQAREKGICPVREELYSQCFDEIIRQVTIECPERGLLLLRVRDEIKMTIASYQTLYESAILFGIKKKLQAEAGKEELKKRKEELEMKKAKLVEKKLQLENKLKAFDKQIEERKQIESAKREEEIKFLKEQNENLEKFLNSIDQAKA
;
A
#
# COMPACT_ATOMS: atom_id res chain seq x y z
N MET A 1 -22.28 5.15 7.22
CA MET A 1 -23.58 5.10 6.50
C MET A 1 -23.35 4.33 5.22
N SER A 2 -23.62 3.03 5.26
CA SER A 2 -23.43 2.12 4.12
C SER A 2 -24.70 2.16 3.30
N SER A 3 -24.64 2.77 2.12
CA SER A 3 -25.71 2.70 1.13
C SER A 3 -25.76 1.26 0.60
N ASN A 4 -26.79 0.52 1.01
CA ASN A 4 -27.16 -0.73 0.37
C ASN A 4 -27.57 -0.42 -1.08
N GLY A 5 -26.63 -0.55 -2.00
CA GLY A 5 -26.90 -0.50 -3.42
C GLY A 5 -27.80 -1.68 -3.79
N VAL A 6 -29.05 -1.40 -4.09
CA VAL A 6 -29.98 -2.34 -4.72
C VAL A 6 -29.31 -2.80 -6.03
N LYS A 7 -28.81 -4.03 -6.03
CA LYS A 7 -28.26 -4.63 -7.26
C LYS A 7 -29.44 -4.84 -8.21
N ASN A 8 -29.50 -4.07 -9.27
CA ASN A 8 -30.43 -4.31 -10.37
C ASN A 8 -30.07 -5.64 -11.05
N TYR A 9 -30.75 -6.69 -10.65
CA TYR A 9 -30.60 -8.01 -11.26
C TYR A 9 -31.42 -8.05 -12.57
N THR A 10 -30.77 -7.82 -13.70
CA THR A 10 -31.38 -8.11 -15.01
C THR A 10 -31.34 -9.62 -15.25
N GLU A 11 -32.40 -10.19 -15.79
CA GLU A 11 -32.57 -11.64 -16.05
C GLU A 11 -31.40 -12.25 -16.84
N SER A 12 -30.71 -11.47 -17.65
CA SER A 12 -29.60 -11.89 -18.52
C SER A 12 -28.24 -12.08 -17.80
N ASN A 13 -28.12 -11.72 -16.53
CA ASN A 13 -26.79 -11.61 -15.89
C ASN A 13 -26.43 -12.75 -14.93
N THR A 14 -27.19 -13.84 -14.90
CA THR A 14 -26.94 -15.00 -14.04
C THR A 14 -26.78 -16.28 -14.84
N LEU A 15 -25.94 -17.19 -14.36
CA LEU A 15 -25.77 -18.54 -14.92
C LEU A 15 -26.72 -19.55 -14.25
N LEU A 16 -27.25 -19.24 -13.06
CA LEU A 16 -28.20 -20.08 -12.35
C LEU A 16 -29.58 -19.96 -13.01
N GLN A 17 -30.25 -21.09 -13.26
CA GLN A 17 -31.58 -21.13 -13.88
C GLN A 17 -32.67 -20.87 -12.85
N TYR A 18 -33.49 -19.87 -13.12
CA TYR A 18 -34.63 -19.50 -12.30
C TYR A 18 -35.97 -19.77 -13.03
N GLN A 19 -37.02 -19.89 -12.26
CA GLN A 19 -38.40 -19.90 -12.78
C GLN A 19 -38.83 -18.51 -13.27
N GLY A 20 -40.02 -18.41 -13.85
CA GLY A 20 -40.63 -17.13 -14.16
C GLY A 20 -40.81 -16.24 -12.92
N LYS A 21 -40.75 -14.93 -13.10
CA LYS A 21 -41.00 -13.96 -12.03
C LYS A 21 -42.45 -13.99 -11.56
N ILE A 22 -42.66 -13.95 -10.24
CA ILE A 22 -43.96 -13.92 -9.58
C ILE A 22 -44.11 -12.54 -8.95
N GLU A 23 -45.23 -11.85 -9.28
CA GLU A 23 -45.57 -10.57 -8.68
C GLU A 23 -46.14 -10.79 -7.25
N LEU A 24 -45.53 -10.14 -6.26
CA LEU A 24 -46.02 -10.19 -4.88
C LEU A 24 -47.01 -9.05 -4.64
N ASN A 25 -48.29 -9.36 -4.57
CA ASN A 25 -49.30 -8.43 -4.09
C ASN A 25 -49.24 -8.37 -2.56
N GLN A 26 -49.20 -7.16 -1.99
CA GLN A 26 -49.08 -6.95 -0.53
C GLN A 26 -50.21 -7.58 0.30
N ASP A 27 -51.35 -7.93 -0.33
CA ASP A 27 -52.55 -8.48 0.31
C ASP A 27 -52.66 -10.01 0.19
N ASP A 28 -51.64 -10.72 -0.28
CA ASP A 28 -51.76 -12.16 -0.51
C ASP A 28 -51.45 -12.96 0.76
N PRO A 29 -52.47 -13.62 1.41
CA PRO A 29 -52.26 -14.42 2.63
C PRO A 29 -51.27 -15.60 2.42
N SER A 30 -51.01 -15.97 1.18
CA SER A 30 -50.06 -17.03 0.83
C SER A 30 -48.62 -16.73 1.21
N TYR A 31 -48.24 -15.46 1.20
CA TYR A 31 -46.92 -14.99 1.63
C TYR A 31 -46.64 -15.23 3.13
N LEU A 32 -47.66 -14.93 3.96
CA LEU A 32 -47.60 -15.13 5.41
C LEU A 32 -47.65 -16.61 5.80
N SER A 33 -48.36 -17.42 5.00
CA SER A 33 -48.44 -18.87 5.23
C SER A 33 -47.17 -19.62 4.78
N GLN A 34 -46.43 -19.16 3.76
CA GLN A 34 -45.13 -19.70 3.37
C GLN A 34 -44.05 -19.39 4.43
N LYS A 35 -44.02 -18.17 4.94
CA LYS A 35 -43.10 -17.79 6.02
C LYS A 35 -43.41 -18.50 7.36
N LYS A 36 -44.64 -18.94 7.56
CA LYS A 36 -45.06 -19.71 8.73
C LYS A 36 -44.80 -21.22 8.59
N ARG A 37 -44.70 -21.76 7.35
CA ARG A 37 -44.34 -23.17 7.07
C ARG A 37 -42.88 -23.49 7.25
N GLU A 38 -42.00 -22.48 7.14
CA GLU A 38 -40.58 -22.63 7.46
C GLU A 38 -40.29 -22.96 8.92
N ASN A 39 -41.26 -22.76 9.82
CA ASN A 39 -41.12 -22.99 11.27
C ASN A 39 -41.90 -24.18 11.85
N SER A 40 -42.56 -24.98 11.03
CA SER A 40 -43.34 -26.12 11.55
C SER A 40 -43.24 -27.35 10.67
N THR A 41 -42.77 -28.41 11.27
CA THR A 41 -42.83 -29.85 10.95
C THR A 41 -41.56 -30.50 10.42
N ILE A 42 -40.93 -31.12 11.38
CA ILE A 42 -39.87 -32.14 11.28
C ILE A 42 -40.52 -33.51 10.97
N ASP A 43 -41.39 -33.70 10.04
CA ASP A 43 -41.89 -35.07 9.75
C ASP A 43 -42.56 -35.13 8.36
N SER A 44 -41.81 -34.98 7.32
CA SER A 44 -42.07 -35.57 6.00
C SER A 44 -40.89 -35.23 5.08
N ASN A 45 -40.50 -36.14 4.17
CA ASN A 45 -39.42 -35.85 3.19
C ASN A 45 -39.74 -34.52 2.49
N PRO A 46 -38.92 -33.49 2.62
CA PRO A 46 -39.16 -32.19 2.04
C PRO A 46 -39.33 -32.33 0.53
N SER A 47 -40.32 -31.64 -0.05
CA SER A 47 -40.46 -31.64 -1.49
C SER A 47 -39.18 -31.13 -2.16
N LEU A 48 -38.88 -31.57 -3.38
CA LEU A 48 -37.69 -31.10 -4.12
C LEU A 48 -37.62 -29.59 -4.17
N SER A 49 -38.74 -28.90 -4.35
CA SER A 49 -38.82 -27.44 -4.36
C SER A 49 -38.47 -26.81 -3.00
N GLU A 50 -38.90 -27.41 -1.91
CA GLU A 50 -38.52 -26.94 -0.54
C GLU A 50 -37.01 -27.13 -0.30
N THR A 51 -36.43 -28.26 -0.72
CA THR A 51 -35.03 -28.50 -0.61
C THR A 51 -34.20 -27.47 -1.42
N LEU A 52 -34.62 -27.20 -2.67
CA LEU A 52 -33.95 -26.19 -3.50
C LEU A 52 -34.09 -24.79 -2.90
N ASN A 53 -35.24 -24.42 -2.36
CA ASN A 53 -35.48 -23.12 -1.72
C ASN A 53 -34.70 -22.97 -0.40
N SER A 54 -34.44 -24.05 0.31
CA SER A 54 -33.59 -24.03 1.50
C SER A 54 -32.10 -23.86 1.17
N MET A 55 -31.66 -24.38 0.00
CA MET A 55 -30.26 -24.29 -0.47
C MET A 55 -29.96 -22.98 -1.18
N PHE A 56 -30.91 -22.45 -1.92
CA PHE A 56 -30.78 -21.24 -2.70
C PHE A 56 -31.90 -20.25 -2.33
N LEU A 57 -31.47 -19.13 -1.75
CA LEU A 57 -32.40 -18.05 -1.38
C LEU A 57 -33.09 -17.51 -2.65
N PRO A 58 -34.40 -17.32 -2.62
CA PRO A 58 -35.14 -16.69 -3.70
C PRO A 58 -34.64 -15.27 -3.93
N ARG A 59 -34.70 -14.79 -5.17
CA ARG A 59 -34.37 -13.40 -5.50
C ARG A 59 -35.59 -12.54 -5.34
N GLU A 60 -35.45 -11.44 -4.64
CA GLU A 60 -36.48 -10.43 -4.49
C GLU A 60 -35.94 -9.10 -5.02
N TRP A 61 -36.76 -8.44 -5.81
CA TRP A 61 -36.46 -7.08 -6.29
C TRP A 61 -37.74 -6.28 -6.48
N GLU A 62 -37.61 -4.97 -6.59
CA GLU A 62 -38.70 -4.06 -6.85
C GLU A 62 -38.52 -3.41 -8.23
N GLU A 63 -39.53 -3.52 -9.07
CA GLU A 63 -39.54 -2.93 -10.41
C GLU A 63 -40.88 -2.21 -10.61
N ASN A 64 -40.84 -0.93 -10.95
CA ASN A 64 -42.01 -0.09 -11.17
C ASN A 64 -43.00 -0.04 -9.98
N GLY A 65 -42.49 -0.09 -8.73
CA GLY A 65 -43.35 -0.08 -7.53
C GLY A 65 -44.03 -1.40 -7.23
N LYS A 66 -43.71 -2.47 -7.97
CA LYS A 66 -44.16 -3.84 -7.75
C LYS A 66 -43.03 -4.70 -7.27
N ARG A 67 -43.28 -5.57 -6.30
CA ARG A 67 -42.31 -6.52 -5.81
C ARG A 67 -42.42 -7.82 -6.56
N PHE A 68 -41.27 -8.34 -7.00
CA PHE A 68 -41.16 -9.62 -7.68
C PHE A 68 -40.29 -10.56 -6.87
N ILE A 69 -40.67 -11.83 -6.87
CA ILE A 69 -39.89 -12.93 -6.32
C ILE A 69 -39.63 -13.96 -7.41
N GLN A 70 -38.46 -14.55 -7.39
CA GLN A 70 -38.04 -15.54 -8.35
C GLN A 70 -37.35 -16.70 -7.64
N TYR A 71 -37.85 -17.91 -7.81
CA TYR A 71 -37.32 -19.14 -7.25
C TYR A 71 -36.43 -19.86 -8.27
N VAL A 72 -35.55 -20.71 -7.76
CA VAL A 72 -34.71 -21.55 -8.60
C VAL A 72 -35.54 -22.62 -9.31
N SER A 73 -35.28 -22.90 -10.58
CA SER A 73 -36.05 -23.83 -11.40
C SER A 73 -35.84 -25.29 -10.95
N PRO A 74 -36.91 -26.08 -10.73
CA PRO A 74 -36.85 -27.51 -10.44
C PRO A 74 -36.70 -28.37 -11.72
N GLU A 75 -36.62 -27.74 -12.89
CA GLU A 75 -36.49 -28.51 -14.13
C GLU A 75 -35.15 -29.17 -14.25
N PRO A 76 -35.07 -30.47 -14.63
CA PRO A 76 -33.86 -31.18 -14.86
C PRO A 76 -33.12 -30.62 -16.09
N ALA A 77 -31.79 -30.58 -16.01
CA ALA A 77 -30.97 -30.13 -17.11
C ALA A 77 -30.69 -31.28 -18.10
N THR A 78 -30.74 -30.97 -19.39
CA THR A 78 -30.31 -31.87 -20.44
C THR A 78 -28.81 -31.76 -20.66
N ARG A 79 -28.18 -32.75 -21.33
CA ARG A 79 -26.76 -32.70 -21.69
C ARG A 79 -26.41 -31.48 -22.55
N GLU A 80 -27.34 -31.00 -23.34
CA GLU A 80 -27.18 -29.77 -24.16
C GLU A 80 -27.12 -28.55 -23.28
N LYS A 81 -28.03 -28.41 -22.30
CA LYS A 81 -28.01 -27.31 -21.32
C LYS A 81 -26.70 -27.23 -20.54
N ALA A 82 -26.08 -28.39 -20.22
CA ALA A 82 -24.78 -28.42 -19.57
C ALA A 82 -23.63 -27.90 -20.47
N ARG A 83 -23.68 -28.19 -21.77
CA ARG A 83 -22.72 -27.62 -22.75
C ARG A 83 -22.91 -26.12 -22.93
N ASP A 84 -24.16 -25.67 -22.96
CA ASP A 84 -24.49 -24.25 -23.12
C ASP A 84 -24.11 -23.45 -21.87
N LEU A 85 -24.24 -24.05 -20.69
CA LEU A 85 -23.71 -23.42 -19.45
C LEU A 85 -22.21 -23.18 -19.54
N PHE A 86 -21.44 -24.15 -20.06
CA PHE A 86 -20.00 -24.00 -20.24
C PHE A 86 -19.65 -22.85 -21.20
N LYS A 87 -20.34 -22.82 -22.37
CA LYS A 87 -20.15 -21.73 -23.34
C LYS A 87 -20.54 -20.36 -22.76
N ALA A 88 -21.68 -20.30 -22.07
CA ALA A 88 -22.14 -19.07 -21.42
C ALA A 88 -21.17 -18.58 -20.33
N LEU A 89 -20.52 -19.48 -19.59
CA LEU A 89 -19.47 -19.13 -18.65
C LEU A 89 -18.29 -18.48 -19.36
N ASP A 90 -17.78 -19.11 -20.44
CA ASP A 90 -16.65 -18.59 -21.20
C ASP A 90 -16.94 -17.23 -21.84
N GLU A 91 -18.15 -17.06 -22.39
CA GLU A 91 -18.60 -15.78 -22.95
C GLU A 91 -18.64 -14.69 -21.89
N LYS A 92 -19.21 -14.96 -20.70
CA LYS A 92 -19.26 -14.00 -19.61
C LYS A 92 -17.90 -13.67 -19.01
N ILE A 93 -16.97 -14.64 -18.97
CA ILE A 93 -15.59 -14.39 -18.55
C ILE A 93 -14.92 -13.40 -19.50
N LYS A 94 -15.12 -13.54 -20.81
CA LYS A 94 -14.58 -12.65 -21.84
C LYS A 94 -15.26 -11.27 -21.79
N GLU A 95 -16.59 -11.25 -21.73
CA GLU A 95 -17.39 -10.02 -21.68
C GLU A 95 -17.00 -9.15 -20.48
N ARG A 96 -16.90 -9.75 -19.29
CA ARG A 96 -16.54 -9.06 -18.06
C ARG A 96 -15.03 -8.90 -17.84
N GLN A 97 -14.20 -9.30 -18.81
CA GLN A 97 -12.74 -9.20 -18.77
C GLN A 97 -12.14 -9.74 -17.47
N ALA A 98 -12.59 -10.93 -17.05
CA ALA A 98 -12.07 -11.55 -15.84
C ALA A 98 -10.59 -11.91 -16.00
N ARG A 99 -9.79 -11.66 -14.96
CA ARG A 99 -8.34 -11.94 -14.97
C ARG A 99 -8.10 -13.44 -14.93
N GLU A 100 -7.15 -13.94 -15.74
CA GLU A 100 -6.78 -15.36 -15.76
C GLU A 100 -6.05 -15.79 -14.49
N LYS A 101 -5.24 -14.91 -13.91
CA LYS A 101 -4.40 -15.20 -12.74
C LYS A 101 -4.66 -14.25 -11.58
N GLY A 102 -4.39 -14.73 -10.38
CA GLY A 102 -4.51 -13.96 -9.15
C GLY A 102 -5.95 -13.88 -8.63
N ILE A 103 -6.18 -13.03 -7.63
CA ILE A 103 -7.50 -12.81 -7.03
C ILE A 103 -8.30 -11.92 -7.97
N CYS A 104 -9.46 -12.42 -8.43
CA CYS A 104 -10.36 -11.71 -9.31
C CYS A 104 -11.81 -11.90 -8.82
N PRO A 105 -12.45 -10.89 -8.24
CA PRO A 105 -13.82 -11.00 -7.75
C PRO A 105 -14.83 -11.34 -8.84
N VAL A 106 -14.63 -10.85 -10.07
CA VAL A 106 -15.50 -11.13 -11.21
C VAL A 106 -15.47 -12.62 -11.57
N ARG A 107 -14.27 -13.21 -11.62
CA ARG A 107 -14.10 -14.63 -11.90
C ARG A 107 -14.71 -15.48 -10.80
N GLU A 108 -14.48 -15.13 -9.54
CA GLU A 108 -15.04 -15.80 -8.36
C GLU A 108 -16.56 -15.82 -8.40
N GLU A 109 -17.20 -14.67 -8.70
CA GLU A 109 -18.64 -14.57 -8.85
C GLU A 109 -19.19 -15.46 -9.96
N LEU A 110 -18.59 -15.45 -11.16
CA LEU A 110 -19.03 -16.24 -12.30
C LEU A 110 -18.88 -17.75 -12.05
N TYR A 111 -17.75 -18.16 -11.50
CA TYR A 111 -17.54 -19.57 -11.13
C TYR A 111 -18.47 -20.01 -10.00
N SER A 112 -18.75 -19.14 -9.02
CA SER A 112 -19.74 -19.42 -7.96
C SER A 112 -21.13 -19.65 -8.55
N GLN A 113 -21.59 -18.80 -9.50
CA GLN A 113 -22.87 -18.96 -10.17
C GLN A 113 -22.93 -20.25 -11.00
N CYS A 114 -21.87 -20.57 -11.72
CA CYS A 114 -21.76 -21.82 -12.47
C CYS A 114 -21.83 -23.05 -11.53
N PHE A 115 -21.13 -22.99 -10.40
CA PHE A 115 -21.15 -24.06 -9.41
C PHE A 115 -22.51 -24.21 -8.73
N ASP A 116 -23.20 -23.10 -8.47
CA ASP A 116 -24.56 -23.09 -7.96
C ASP A 116 -25.53 -23.78 -8.94
N GLU A 117 -25.37 -23.57 -10.25
CA GLU A 117 -26.17 -24.27 -11.25
C GLU A 117 -25.86 -25.78 -11.27
N ILE A 118 -24.60 -26.18 -11.12
CA ILE A 118 -24.24 -27.60 -11.01
C ILE A 118 -24.84 -28.23 -9.75
N ILE A 119 -24.79 -27.52 -8.61
CA ILE A 119 -25.41 -27.99 -7.37
C ILE A 119 -26.90 -28.17 -7.57
N ARG A 120 -27.58 -27.22 -8.21
CA ARG A 120 -29.02 -27.34 -8.56
C ARG A 120 -29.32 -28.61 -9.35
N GLN A 121 -28.56 -28.84 -10.41
CA GLN A 121 -28.78 -30.02 -11.28
C GLN A 121 -28.56 -31.34 -10.52
N VAL A 122 -27.50 -31.41 -9.70
CA VAL A 122 -27.21 -32.62 -8.89
C VAL A 122 -28.26 -32.79 -7.78
N THR A 123 -28.78 -31.72 -7.22
CA THR A 123 -29.86 -31.77 -6.19
C THR A 123 -31.15 -32.32 -6.77
N ILE A 124 -31.46 -32.02 -8.03
CA ILE A 124 -32.63 -32.56 -8.71
C ILE A 124 -32.52 -34.08 -8.92
N GLU A 125 -31.32 -34.56 -9.21
CA GLU A 125 -31.06 -36.02 -9.34
C GLU A 125 -31.00 -36.73 -7.99
N CYS A 126 -30.29 -36.12 -7.00
CA CYS A 126 -30.08 -36.67 -5.68
C CYS A 126 -29.83 -35.57 -4.67
N PRO A 127 -30.84 -35.24 -3.81
CA PRO A 127 -30.76 -34.16 -2.83
C PRO A 127 -29.56 -34.24 -1.87
N GLU A 128 -29.21 -35.45 -1.44
CA GLU A 128 -28.11 -35.67 -0.49
C GLU A 128 -26.74 -35.28 -1.12
N ARG A 129 -26.55 -35.63 -2.42
CA ARG A 129 -25.35 -35.22 -3.14
C ARG A 129 -25.29 -33.70 -3.34
N GLY A 130 -26.44 -33.06 -3.61
CA GLY A 130 -26.54 -31.64 -3.71
C GLY A 130 -26.16 -30.94 -2.42
N LEU A 131 -26.61 -31.44 -1.28
CA LEU A 131 -26.26 -30.90 0.04
C LEU A 131 -24.75 -31.04 0.34
N LEU A 132 -24.13 -32.15 -0.03
CA LEU A 132 -22.68 -32.32 0.11
C LEU A 132 -21.90 -31.35 -0.76
N LEU A 133 -22.33 -31.15 -2.00
CA LEU A 133 -21.69 -30.16 -2.90
C LEU A 133 -21.86 -28.73 -2.39
N LEU A 134 -23.01 -28.41 -1.79
CA LEU A 134 -23.22 -27.11 -1.14
C LEU A 134 -22.17 -26.84 -0.05
N ARG A 135 -21.90 -27.85 0.80
CA ARG A 135 -20.84 -27.74 1.84
C ARG A 135 -19.45 -27.58 1.22
N VAL A 136 -19.16 -28.30 0.15
CA VAL A 136 -17.87 -28.16 -0.59
C VAL A 136 -17.74 -26.75 -1.13
N ARG A 137 -18.79 -26.18 -1.72
CA ARG A 137 -18.82 -24.81 -2.20
C ARG A 137 -18.50 -23.81 -1.07
N ASP A 138 -19.14 -23.98 0.08
CA ASP A 138 -18.99 -23.07 1.21
C ASP A 138 -17.57 -23.17 1.79
N GLU A 139 -16.99 -24.38 1.83
CA GLU A 139 -15.60 -24.59 2.25
C GLU A 139 -14.59 -23.94 1.29
N ILE A 140 -14.84 -24.04 -0.02
CA ILE A 140 -14.02 -23.37 -1.03
C ILE A 140 -14.10 -21.83 -0.85
N LYS A 141 -15.31 -21.29 -0.66
CA LYS A 141 -15.50 -19.86 -0.40
C LYS A 141 -14.76 -19.40 0.86
N MET A 142 -14.85 -20.18 1.94
CA MET A 142 -14.16 -19.89 3.19
C MET A 142 -12.64 -19.92 3.02
N THR A 143 -12.12 -20.90 2.26
CA THR A 143 -10.70 -20.98 1.93
C THR A 143 -10.22 -19.76 1.15
N ILE A 144 -10.96 -19.34 0.13
CA ILE A 144 -10.63 -18.13 -0.67
C ILE A 144 -10.64 -16.89 0.24
N ALA A 145 -11.68 -16.73 1.06
CA ALA A 145 -11.79 -15.61 2.00
C ALA A 145 -10.62 -15.58 3.00
N SER A 146 -10.18 -16.73 3.48
CA SER A 146 -9.02 -16.84 4.38
C SER A 146 -7.73 -16.35 3.71
N TYR A 147 -7.50 -16.72 2.44
CA TYR A 147 -6.36 -16.21 1.67
C TYR A 147 -6.47 -14.72 1.38
N GLN A 148 -7.66 -14.20 1.11
CA GLN A 148 -7.88 -12.76 0.92
C GLN A 148 -7.53 -12.00 2.21
N THR A 149 -8.03 -12.46 3.36
CA THR A 149 -7.73 -11.84 4.67
C THR A 149 -6.24 -11.88 4.99
N LEU A 150 -5.57 -13.00 4.71
CA LEU A 150 -4.13 -13.13 4.88
C LEU A 150 -3.36 -12.13 4.02
N TYR A 151 -3.76 -11.98 2.76
CA TYR A 151 -3.16 -11.05 1.81
C TYR A 151 -3.34 -9.58 2.26
N GLU A 152 -4.55 -9.20 2.68
CA GLU A 152 -4.83 -7.87 3.23
C GLU A 152 -4.00 -7.58 4.47
N SER A 153 -3.92 -8.54 5.39
CA SER A 153 -3.08 -8.44 6.59
C SER A 153 -1.60 -8.25 6.24
N ALA A 154 -1.09 -8.99 5.25
CA ALA A 154 0.29 -8.87 4.80
C ALA A 154 0.57 -7.49 4.16
N ILE A 155 -0.37 -6.96 3.36
CA ILE A 155 -0.27 -5.60 2.80
C ILE A 155 -0.26 -4.55 3.91
N LEU A 156 -1.19 -4.62 4.86
CA LEU A 156 -1.27 -3.69 5.98
C LEU A 156 0.01 -3.71 6.81
N PHE A 157 0.56 -4.90 7.07
CA PHE A 157 1.85 -5.04 7.74
C PHE A 157 2.99 -4.38 6.94
N GLY A 158 3.04 -4.61 5.63
CA GLY A 158 4.02 -3.99 4.74
C GLY A 158 3.93 -2.46 4.74
N ILE A 159 2.72 -1.91 4.64
CA ILE A 159 2.47 -0.46 4.70
C ILE A 159 2.89 0.11 6.05
N LYS A 160 2.51 -0.57 7.16
CA LYS A 160 2.91 -0.15 8.52
C LYS A 160 4.43 -0.11 8.67
N LYS A 161 5.14 -1.13 8.17
CA LYS A 161 6.62 -1.18 8.18
C LYS A 161 7.25 -0.10 7.33
N LYS A 162 6.68 0.17 6.14
CA LYS A 162 7.11 1.27 5.28
C LYS A 162 6.98 2.61 5.99
N LEU A 163 5.81 2.91 6.54
CA LEU A 163 5.57 4.16 7.28
C LEU A 163 6.50 4.28 8.50
N GLN A 164 6.73 3.19 9.21
CA GLN A 164 7.65 3.14 10.34
C GLN A 164 9.12 3.43 9.92
N ALA A 165 9.53 2.90 8.77
CA ALA A 165 10.87 3.16 8.22
C ALA A 165 11.02 4.59 7.64
N GLU A 166 9.93 5.17 7.16
CA GLU A 166 9.90 6.56 6.67
C GLU A 166 9.75 7.59 7.80
N ALA A 167 9.23 7.17 8.97
CA ALA A 167 9.10 8.03 10.13
C ALA A 167 10.48 8.57 10.56
N GLY A 168 10.59 9.89 10.69
CA GLY A 168 11.85 10.57 11.05
C GLY A 168 12.86 10.76 9.91
N LYS A 169 12.68 10.16 8.74
CA LYS A 169 13.61 10.31 7.61
C LYS A 169 13.74 11.77 7.15
N GLU A 170 12.65 12.50 7.12
CA GLU A 170 12.62 13.91 6.76
C GLU A 170 13.38 14.77 7.79
N GLU A 171 13.19 14.48 9.07
CA GLU A 171 13.86 15.18 10.16
C GLU A 171 15.38 14.91 10.14
N LEU A 172 15.75 13.65 9.92
CA LEU A 172 17.17 13.27 9.75
C LEU A 172 17.81 13.93 8.53
N LYS A 173 17.10 14.08 7.43
CA LYS A 173 17.59 14.80 6.25
C LYS A 173 17.86 16.27 6.57
N LYS A 174 16.90 16.96 7.20
CA LYS A 174 17.05 18.35 7.62
C LYS A 174 18.26 18.52 8.55
N ARG A 175 18.39 17.61 9.52
CA ARG A 175 19.50 17.61 10.46
C ARG A 175 20.85 17.39 9.75
N LYS A 176 20.90 16.50 8.78
CA LYS A 176 22.09 16.28 7.94
C LYS A 176 22.47 17.55 7.19
N GLU A 177 21.54 18.21 6.51
CA GLU A 177 21.77 19.44 5.77
C GLU A 177 22.25 20.58 6.69
N GLU A 178 21.64 20.75 7.89
CA GLU A 178 22.11 21.70 8.89
C GLU A 178 23.55 21.44 9.33
N LEU A 179 23.89 20.18 9.56
CA LEU A 179 25.25 19.79 9.95
C LEU A 179 26.26 20.00 8.82
N GLU A 180 25.89 19.72 7.58
CA GLU A 180 26.70 19.99 6.39
C GLU A 180 26.96 21.49 6.22
N MET A 181 25.94 22.33 6.39
CA MET A 181 26.12 23.79 6.38
C MET A 181 27.03 24.29 7.52
N LYS A 182 26.86 23.76 8.73
CA LYS A 182 27.75 24.10 9.87
C LYS A 182 29.19 23.68 9.59
N LYS A 183 29.39 22.49 9.04
CA LYS A 183 30.70 21.98 8.63
C LYS A 183 31.37 22.91 7.61
N ALA A 184 30.62 23.30 6.57
CA ALA A 184 31.14 24.20 5.54
C ALA A 184 31.58 25.55 6.14
N LYS A 185 30.75 26.18 7.01
CA LYS A 185 31.08 27.41 7.70
C LYS A 185 32.32 27.29 8.60
N LEU A 186 32.47 26.16 9.29
CA LEU A 186 33.63 25.93 10.14
C LEU A 186 34.92 25.72 9.32
N VAL A 187 34.83 25.03 8.19
CA VAL A 187 35.96 24.87 7.27
C VAL A 187 36.41 26.22 6.69
N GLU A 188 35.46 27.07 6.29
CA GLU A 188 35.72 28.41 5.82
C GLU A 188 36.40 29.28 6.90
N LYS A 189 35.85 29.28 8.12
CA LYS A 189 36.47 29.99 9.26
C LYS A 189 37.88 29.50 9.57
N LYS A 190 38.09 28.17 9.52
CA LYS A 190 39.44 27.57 9.69
C LYS A 190 40.39 28.11 8.66
N LEU A 191 40.01 28.11 7.39
CA LEU A 191 40.86 28.63 6.30
C LEU A 191 41.16 30.12 6.46
N GLN A 192 40.14 30.92 6.85
CA GLN A 192 40.32 32.36 7.13
C GLN A 192 41.31 32.57 8.27
N LEU A 193 41.23 31.77 9.35
CA LEU A 193 42.11 31.88 10.50
C LEU A 193 43.55 31.43 10.13
N GLU A 194 43.70 30.36 9.39
CA GLU A 194 45.00 29.90 8.89
C GLU A 194 45.69 30.93 7.98
N ASN A 195 44.91 31.58 7.10
CA ASN A 195 45.42 32.65 6.25
C ASN A 195 45.81 33.89 7.07
N LYS A 196 45.04 34.28 8.09
CA LYS A 196 45.41 35.35 9.02
C LYS A 196 46.70 35.01 9.79
N LEU A 197 46.81 33.81 10.28
CA LEU A 197 47.98 33.32 11.00
C LEU A 197 49.24 33.43 10.12
N LYS A 198 49.18 32.91 8.89
CA LYS A 198 50.26 33.05 7.92
C LYS A 198 50.62 34.50 7.61
N ALA A 199 49.61 35.39 7.50
CA ALA A 199 49.85 36.80 7.29
C ALA A 199 50.54 37.46 8.50
N PHE A 200 50.16 37.14 9.73
CA PHE A 200 50.82 37.60 10.94
C PHE A 200 52.24 37.06 11.07
N ASP A 201 52.45 35.79 10.82
CA ASP A 201 53.81 35.19 10.84
C ASP A 201 54.74 35.92 9.85
N LYS A 202 54.24 36.21 8.64
CA LYS A 202 54.98 36.99 7.65
C LYS A 202 55.30 38.40 8.12
N GLN A 203 54.32 39.09 8.71
CA GLN A 203 54.56 40.44 9.29
C GLN A 203 55.57 40.44 10.44
N ILE A 204 55.49 39.41 11.30
CA ILE A 204 56.46 39.26 12.40
C ILE A 204 57.86 39.03 11.82
N GLU A 205 57.99 38.18 10.83
CA GLU A 205 59.30 37.94 10.22
C GLU A 205 59.86 39.18 9.52
N GLU A 206 59.02 39.92 8.77
CA GLU A 206 59.39 41.19 8.15
C GLU A 206 59.83 42.22 9.20
N ARG A 207 59.12 42.33 10.35
CA ARG A 207 59.52 43.22 11.45
C ARG A 207 60.86 42.81 12.07
N LYS A 208 61.06 41.51 12.31
CA LYS A 208 62.33 40.99 12.82
C LYS A 208 63.51 41.33 11.90
N GLN A 209 63.29 41.17 10.58
CA GLN A 209 64.35 41.50 9.60
C GLN A 209 64.67 43.00 9.60
N ILE A 210 63.66 43.85 9.66
CA ILE A 210 63.83 45.32 9.73
C ILE A 210 64.55 45.71 11.04
N GLU A 211 64.13 45.12 12.17
CA GLU A 211 64.78 45.42 13.47
C GLU A 211 66.21 44.90 13.52
N SER A 212 66.51 43.68 12.96
CA SER A 212 67.88 43.17 12.90
C SER A 212 68.79 44.05 12.02
N ALA A 213 68.29 44.46 10.85
CA ALA A 213 69.02 45.39 9.98
C ALA A 213 69.29 46.74 10.68
N LYS A 214 68.34 47.32 11.35
CA LYS A 214 68.54 48.58 12.14
C LYS A 214 69.61 48.39 13.23
N ARG A 215 69.56 47.28 13.97
CA ARG A 215 70.56 46.98 15.02
C ARG A 215 71.95 46.76 14.43
N GLU A 216 72.05 46.11 13.28
CA GLU A 216 73.32 45.96 12.61
C GLU A 216 73.90 47.30 12.15
N GLU A 217 73.01 48.17 11.60
CA GLU A 217 73.47 49.52 11.22
C GLU A 217 73.87 50.37 12.47
N GLU A 218 73.13 50.29 13.58
CA GLU A 218 73.53 50.95 14.82
C GLU A 218 74.86 50.44 15.37
N ILE A 219 75.02 49.13 15.38
CA ILE A 219 76.28 48.50 15.83
C ILE A 219 77.43 48.94 14.95
N LYS A 220 77.22 49.01 13.65
CA LYS A 220 78.24 49.45 12.71
C LYS A 220 78.62 50.93 12.93
N PHE A 221 77.59 51.77 13.09
CA PHE A 221 77.83 53.18 13.37
C PHE A 221 78.54 53.41 14.72
N LEU A 222 78.15 52.71 15.79
CA LEU A 222 78.86 52.79 17.08
C LEU A 222 80.34 52.26 17.01
N LYS A 223 80.58 51.22 16.22
CA LYS A 223 81.92 50.73 15.99
C LYS A 223 82.79 51.74 15.26
N GLU A 224 82.24 52.36 14.18
CA GLU A 224 82.98 53.46 13.47
C GLU A 224 83.19 54.67 14.35
N GLN A 225 82.25 55.02 15.20
CA GLN A 225 82.47 56.09 16.21
C GLN A 225 83.58 55.74 17.21
N ASN A 226 83.58 54.52 17.75
CA ASN A 226 84.62 54.04 18.65
C ASN A 226 86.03 54.08 17.99
N GLU A 227 86.12 53.56 16.76
CA GLU A 227 87.40 53.63 16.00
C GLU A 227 87.87 55.08 15.81
N ASN A 228 86.93 56.01 15.50
CA ASN A 228 87.33 57.42 15.33
C ASN A 228 87.74 58.07 16.67
N LEU A 229 87.06 57.72 17.79
CA LEU A 229 87.46 58.18 19.12
C LEU A 229 88.78 57.59 19.57
N GLU A 230 89.11 56.31 19.24
CA GLU A 230 90.42 55.68 19.51
C GLU A 230 91.51 56.34 18.69
N LYS A 231 91.25 56.66 17.41
CA LYS A 231 92.22 57.38 16.55
C LYS A 231 92.43 58.81 17.12
N PHE A 232 91.41 59.48 17.58
CA PHE A 232 91.55 60.78 18.18
C PHE A 232 92.32 60.76 19.53
N LEU A 233 92.02 59.76 20.41
CA LEU A 233 92.85 59.52 21.61
C LEU A 233 94.33 59.25 21.30
N ASN A 234 94.56 58.36 20.37
CA ASN A 234 95.95 58.05 19.94
C ASN A 234 96.64 59.29 19.35
N SER A 235 95.94 60.16 18.65
CA SER A 235 96.51 61.43 18.15
C SER A 235 96.86 62.43 19.26
N ILE A 236 96.04 62.50 20.34
CA ILE A 236 96.33 63.33 21.53
C ILE A 236 97.55 62.74 22.29
N ASP A 237 97.64 61.48 22.47
CA ASP A 237 98.80 60.86 23.16
C ASP A 237 100.07 61.00 22.39
N GLN A 238 100.05 60.99 21.05
CA GLN A 238 101.20 61.32 20.21
C GLN A 238 101.56 62.79 20.24
N ALA A 239 100.60 63.70 20.53
CA ALA A 239 100.89 65.13 20.64
C ALA A 239 101.43 65.53 22.05
N LYS A 240 101.40 64.60 23.03
CA LYS A 240 101.92 64.79 24.39
C LYS A 240 103.30 64.16 24.59
N ALA A 241 103.78 63.36 23.67
CA ALA A 241 105.15 62.76 23.68
C ALA A 241 106.07 63.68 22.87
#